data_1598a98e62c248edc6ce510b34cab60e
#
_entry.id   1598a98e62c248edc6ce510b34cab60e
#
_cell.length_a   1.000
_cell.length_b   1.000
_cell.length_c   1.000
_cell.angle_alpha   90.00
_cell.angle_beta   90.00
_cell.angle_gamma   90.00
#
_symmetry.space_group_name_H-M   'P 1'
#
loop_
_entity.id
_entity.type
_entity.pdbx_description
1 polymer ?
#
loop_
_entity_poly.entity_id
_entity_poly.type
_entity_poly.pdbx_seq_one_letter_code
_entity_poly.pdbx_strand_id
1 'polypeptide(L)'
;MIAEGTFELHPGDALYPESVLELSDVPQTLYVRGNPEALSTPALSIIGARKASPYGLAVAELAAKVAVEAGVTVVSGGAVGCDQASGWAAVNAGGKHVVVLGTGADVVYPRSSAGLITRTLDTGGAVVSISPWGMGPRKFAFPRRNRVIAALSQALFVSEAGMPSGTFSTAEAAMDLGRELLAVPGSILSPESRGTNYLIANGACCIVDEESIEMAISRIYGTCLLYTSPSPRDPKT
;
A
#
# COMPACT_ATOMS: atom_id res chain seq x y z
N MET A 1 10.70 -21.33 -19.96
CA MET A 1 9.23 -21.29 -20.01
C MET A 1 8.77 -20.41 -18.82
N ILE A 2 8.08 -19.32 -19.09
CA ILE A 2 7.46 -18.48 -18.07
C ILE A 2 6.32 -19.30 -17.48
N ALA A 3 6.25 -19.44 -16.14
CA ALA A 3 5.20 -20.22 -15.48
C ALA A 3 3.83 -19.58 -15.73
N GLU A 4 2.78 -20.39 -15.79
CA GLU A 4 1.40 -19.92 -15.94
C GLU A 4 1.07 -18.84 -14.86
N GLY A 5 0.44 -17.74 -15.27
CA GLY A 5 0.16 -16.60 -14.38
C GLY A 5 1.37 -15.69 -14.08
N THR A 6 2.41 -15.73 -14.92
CA THR A 6 3.54 -14.79 -14.85
C THR A 6 3.61 -13.93 -16.10
N PHE A 7 4.00 -12.65 -15.95
CA PHE A 7 4.03 -11.65 -17.01
C PHE A 7 5.29 -10.80 -16.91
N GLU A 8 5.80 -10.35 -18.04
CA GLU A 8 6.74 -9.25 -18.16
C GLU A 8 6.03 -8.14 -18.94
N LEU A 9 5.76 -7.02 -18.26
CA LEU A 9 5.05 -5.89 -18.84
C LEU A 9 6.05 -4.77 -19.15
N HIS A 10 5.94 -4.18 -20.34
CA HIS A 10 6.79 -3.11 -20.80
C HIS A 10 5.97 -1.82 -21.05
N PRO A 11 6.58 -0.63 -20.96
CA PRO A 11 5.94 0.59 -21.38
C PRO A 11 5.35 0.48 -22.79
N GLY A 12 4.03 0.73 -22.92
CA GLY A 12 3.30 0.53 -24.17
C GLY A 12 2.45 -0.74 -24.24
N ASP A 13 2.67 -1.71 -23.35
CA ASP A 13 1.75 -2.85 -23.22
C ASP A 13 0.42 -2.41 -22.60
N ALA A 14 -0.68 -2.98 -23.08
CA ALA A 14 -2.03 -2.63 -22.60
C ALA A 14 -2.26 -2.88 -21.10
N LEU A 15 -1.50 -3.79 -20.50
CA LEU A 15 -1.56 -4.12 -19.06
C LEU A 15 -0.50 -3.38 -18.22
N TYR A 16 0.37 -2.57 -18.85
CA TYR A 16 1.33 -1.76 -18.11
C TYR A 16 0.60 -0.57 -17.46
N PRO A 17 0.68 -0.39 -16.12
CA PRO A 17 -0.08 0.65 -15.45
C PRO A 17 0.36 2.06 -15.89
N GLU A 18 -0.57 2.88 -16.37
CA GLU A 18 -0.29 4.26 -16.79
C GLU A 18 0.31 5.10 -15.65
N SER A 19 -0.14 4.87 -14.42
CA SER A 19 0.36 5.57 -13.23
C SER A 19 1.86 5.34 -12.97
N VAL A 20 2.42 4.23 -13.43
CA VAL A 20 3.86 3.94 -13.31
C VAL A 20 4.68 4.71 -14.35
N LEU A 21 4.06 5.13 -15.47
CA LEU A 21 4.70 5.99 -16.48
C LEU A 21 4.99 7.41 -15.96
N GLU A 22 4.32 7.83 -14.89
CA GLU A 22 4.55 9.13 -14.25
C GLU A 22 5.88 9.21 -13.47
N LEU A 23 6.51 8.07 -13.21
CA LEU A 23 7.82 8.02 -12.54
C LEU A 23 8.90 8.68 -13.42
N SER A 24 9.78 9.46 -12.81
CA SER A 24 10.94 10.09 -13.51
C SER A 24 11.96 9.03 -14.02
N ASP A 25 11.97 7.83 -13.44
CA ASP A 25 12.78 6.67 -13.85
C ASP A 25 11.80 5.50 -14.08
N VAL A 26 11.14 5.52 -15.24
CA VAL A 26 10.12 4.53 -15.61
C VAL A 26 10.75 3.15 -15.73
N PRO A 27 10.27 2.15 -14.98
CA PRO A 27 10.75 0.78 -15.10
C PRO A 27 10.51 0.22 -16.51
N GLN A 28 11.57 -0.24 -17.15
CA GLN A 28 11.47 -0.84 -18.50
C GLN A 28 10.76 -2.20 -18.49
N THR A 29 10.69 -2.85 -17.34
CA THR A 29 9.99 -4.11 -17.17
C THR A 29 9.36 -4.18 -15.77
N LEU A 30 8.09 -4.52 -15.71
CA LEU A 30 7.41 -4.98 -14.50
C LEU A 30 7.26 -6.52 -14.59
N TYR A 31 7.86 -7.22 -13.64
CA TYR A 31 7.74 -8.66 -13.48
C TYR A 31 6.54 -8.94 -12.58
N VAL A 32 5.51 -9.60 -13.10
CA VAL A 32 4.22 -9.77 -12.43
C VAL A 32 3.88 -11.24 -12.29
N ARG A 33 3.35 -11.62 -11.12
CA ARG A 33 2.69 -12.91 -10.87
C ARG A 33 1.25 -12.65 -10.42
N GLY A 34 0.33 -13.48 -10.89
CA GLY A 34 -1.10 -13.37 -10.58
C GLY A 34 -1.84 -12.52 -11.59
N ASN A 35 -2.76 -11.66 -11.14
CA ASN A 35 -3.61 -10.87 -12.02
C ASN A 35 -3.00 -9.50 -12.35
N PRO A 36 -2.48 -9.26 -13.56
CA PRO A 36 -1.89 -7.97 -13.93
C PRO A 36 -2.92 -6.82 -13.98
N GLU A 37 -4.20 -7.10 -14.21
CA GLU A 37 -5.25 -6.07 -14.20
C GLU A 37 -5.40 -5.40 -12.82
N ALA A 38 -5.02 -6.10 -11.74
CA ALA A 38 -5.05 -5.54 -10.39
C ALA A 38 -4.13 -4.32 -10.23
N LEU A 39 -3.12 -4.16 -11.11
CA LEU A 39 -2.18 -3.03 -11.08
C LEU A 39 -2.80 -1.72 -11.60
N SER A 40 -3.92 -1.79 -12.33
CA SER A 40 -4.60 -0.63 -12.93
C SER A 40 -5.95 -0.32 -12.29
N THR A 41 -6.28 -0.98 -11.17
CA THR A 41 -7.50 -0.67 -10.39
C THR A 41 -7.28 0.54 -9.48
N PRO A 42 -8.36 1.25 -9.05
CA PRO A 42 -8.25 2.22 -7.97
C PRO A 42 -7.55 1.60 -6.75
N ALA A 43 -6.49 2.23 -6.27
CA ALA A 43 -5.64 1.61 -5.25
C ALA A 43 -5.17 2.58 -4.18
N LEU A 44 -5.12 2.11 -2.92
CA LEU A 44 -4.56 2.78 -1.77
C LEU A 44 -3.27 2.05 -1.34
N SER A 45 -2.16 2.76 -1.33
CA SER A 45 -0.92 2.23 -0.76
C SER A 45 -0.94 2.39 0.76
N ILE A 46 -0.76 1.28 1.49
CA ILE A 46 -0.70 1.27 2.95
C ILE A 46 0.67 0.76 3.38
N ILE A 47 1.40 1.62 4.09
CA ILE A 47 2.75 1.33 4.57
C ILE A 47 2.92 1.77 6.02
N GLY A 48 4.04 1.36 6.62
CA GLY A 48 4.41 1.83 7.95
C GLY A 48 5.64 1.15 8.52
N ALA A 49 5.74 1.19 9.84
CA ALA A 49 6.88 0.66 10.57
C ALA A 49 7.00 -0.87 10.42
N ARG A 50 8.25 -1.36 10.26
CA ARG A 50 8.56 -2.80 10.30
C ARG A 50 8.46 -3.38 11.71
N LYS A 51 8.81 -2.57 12.71
CA LYS A 51 8.63 -2.86 14.14
C LYS A 51 7.47 -2.01 14.64
N ALA A 52 6.28 -2.33 14.13
CA ALA A 52 5.07 -1.60 14.47
C ALA A 52 4.59 -1.91 15.87
N SER A 53 4.04 -0.90 16.53
CA SER A 53 3.27 -1.08 17.77
C SER A 53 1.93 -1.77 17.49
N PRO A 54 1.25 -2.31 18.51
CA PRO A 54 -0.12 -2.80 18.33
C PRO A 54 -1.06 -1.77 17.74
N TYR A 55 -0.86 -0.48 18.06
CA TYR A 55 -1.60 0.62 17.47
C TYR A 55 -1.36 0.75 15.97
N GLY A 56 -0.10 0.79 15.53
CA GLY A 56 0.25 0.91 14.12
C GLY A 56 -0.27 -0.25 13.27
N LEU A 57 -0.26 -1.48 13.83
CA LEU A 57 -0.83 -2.67 13.19
C LEU A 57 -2.35 -2.55 13.05
N ALA A 58 -3.06 -2.22 14.15
CA ALA A 58 -4.52 -2.08 14.14
C ALA A 58 -5.00 -1.00 13.17
N VAL A 59 -4.30 0.13 13.09
CA VAL A 59 -4.60 1.21 12.15
C VAL A 59 -4.37 0.79 10.70
N ALA A 60 -3.30 0.05 10.41
CA ALA A 60 -3.05 -0.48 9.07
C ALA A 60 -4.14 -1.48 8.64
N GLU A 61 -4.60 -2.33 9.55
CA GLU A 61 -5.69 -3.27 9.32
C GLU A 61 -7.03 -2.55 9.08
N LEU A 62 -7.33 -1.52 9.88
CA LEU A 62 -8.54 -0.72 9.73
C LEU A 62 -8.57 -0.03 8.37
N ALA A 63 -7.50 0.67 7.99
CA ALA A 63 -7.42 1.36 6.71
C ALA A 63 -7.58 0.40 5.52
N ALA A 64 -7.02 -0.82 5.62
CA ALA A 64 -7.18 -1.84 4.59
C ALA A 64 -8.62 -2.35 4.48
N LYS A 65 -9.33 -2.55 5.59
CA LYS A 65 -10.74 -2.96 5.58
C LYS A 65 -11.62 -1.90 4.94
N VAL A 66 -11.48 -0.64 5.35
CA VAL A 66 -12.25 0.48 4.76
C VAL A 66 -11.97 0.62 3.26
N ALA A 67 -10.70 0.47 2.83
CA ALA A 67 -10.36 0.47 1.41
C ALA A 67 -11.07 -0.65 0.64
N VAL A 68 -11.07 -1.88 1.18
CA VAL A 68 -11.75 -3.03 0.56
C VAL A 68 -13.26 -2.83 0.49
N GLU A 69 -13.90 -2.32 1.53
CA GLU A 69 -15.32 -1.99 1.56
C GLU A 69 -15.71 -0.95 0.50
N ALA A 70 -14.78 -0.03 0.20
CA ALA A 70 -14.92 0.94 -0.88
C ALA A 70 -14.60 0.38 -2.28
N GLY A 71 -14.23 -0.90 -2.41
CA GLY A 71 -13.80 -1.50 -3.67
C GLY A 71 -12.40 -1.08 -4.13
N VAL A 72 -11.60 -0.51 -3.23
CA VAL A 72 -10.24 -0.02 -3.50
C VAL A 72 -9.22 -1.11 -3.22
N THR A 73 -8.32 -1.34 -4.16
CA THR A 73 -7.22 -2.31 -4.02
C THR A 73 -6.17 -1.81 -3.03
N VAL A 74 -5.72 -2.68 -2.14
CA VAL A 74 -4.63 -2.36 -1.21
C VAL A 74 -3.29 -2.69 -1.85
N VAL A 75 -2.35 -1.74 -1.82
CA VAL A 75 -0.96 -1.92 -2.28
C VAL A 75 -0.03 -1.84 -1.08
N SER A 76 0.90 -2.79 -0.96
CA SER A 76 1.92 -2.73 0.09
C SER A 76 3.25 -3.33 -0.37
N GLY A 77 4.27 -3.18 0.47
CA GLY A 77 5.60 -3.72 0.17
C GLY A 77 5.87 -5.13 0.68
N GLY A 78 4.92 -5.76 1.38
CA GLY A 78 5.09 -7.08 1.98
C GLY A 78 6.12 -7.15 3.11
N ALA A 79 6.62 -6.03 3.59
CA ALA A 79 7.54 -5.99 4.73
C ALA A 79 6.84 -6.44 6.03
N VAL A 80 7.63 -6.91 7.01
CA VAL A 80 7.10 -7.19 8.35
C VAL A 80 6.46 -5.94 8.95
N GLY A 81 5.43 -6.08 9.76
CA GLY A 81 4.72 -4.98 10.41
C GLY A 81 3.53 -4.49 9.61
N CYS A 82 3.39 -3.18 9.44
CA CYS A 82 2.21 -2.55 8.87
C CYS A 82 1.86 -3.05 7.46
N ASP A 83 2.87 -3.30 6.60
CA ASP A 83 2.63 -3.79 5.24
C ASP A 83 1.95 -5.17 5.23
N GLN A 84 2.41 -6.11 6.09
CA GLN A 84 1.79 -7.42 6.20
C GLN A 84 0.43 -7.35 6.90
N ALA A 85 0.26 -6.48 7.90
CA ALA A 85 -1.01 -6.29 8.60
C ALA A 85 -2.09 -5.80 7.62
N SER A 86 -1.81 -4.75 6.84
CA SER A 86 -2.73 -4.23 5.83
C SER A 86 -3.04 -5.26 4.74
N GLY A 87 -2.00 -5.98 4.24
CA GLY A 87 -2.20 -7.01 3.23
C GLY A 87 -3.09 -8.16 3.71
N TRP A 88 -2.85 -8.68 4.93
CA TRP A 88 -3.69 -9.71 5.53
C TRP A 88 -5.13 -9.24 5.74
N ALA A 89 -5.32 -8.01 6.23
CA ALA A 89 -6.65 -7.44 6.39
C ALA A 89 -7.39 -7.36 5.06
N ALA A 90 -6.73 -6.90 3.99
CA ALA A 90 -7.30 -6.80 2.66
C ALA A 90 -7.76 -8.17 2.11
N VAL A 91 -6.87 -9.18 2.11
CA VAL A 91 -7.21 -10.50 1.55
C VAL A 91 -8.22 -11.26 2.42
N ASN A 92 -8.24 -11.06 3.74
CA ASN A 92 -9.22 -11.66 4.65
C ASN A 92 -10.60 -11.01 4.52
N ALA A 93 -10.67 -9.72 4.16
CA ALA A 93 -11.91 -9.03 3.83
C ALA A 93 -12.43 -9.35 2.41
N GLY A 94 -11.75 -10.22 1.66
CA GLY A 94 -12.12 -10.59 0.28
C GLY A 94 -11.74 -9.56 -0.78
N GLY A 95 -10.93 -8.56 -0.42
CA GLY A 95 -10.44 -7.53 -1.33
C GLY A 95 -9.21 -7.96 -2.13
N LYS A 96 -8.87 -7.15 -3.14
CA LYS A 96 -7.64 -7.30 -3.92
C LYS A 96 -6.47 -6.70 -3.18
N HIS A 97 -5.34 -7.39 -3.26
CA HIS A 97 -4.08 -6.91 -2.70
C HIS A 97 -2.98 -6.99 -3.77
N VAL A 98 -2.10 -6.00 -3.82
CA VAL A 98 -0.90 -5.98 -4.66
C VAL A 98 0.32 -5.89 -3.77
N VAL A 99 1.21 -6.87 -3.87
CA VAL A 99 2.50 -6.88 -3.17
C VAL A 99 3.58 -6.41 -4.12
N VAL A 100 4.24 -5.30 -3.81
CA VAL A 100 5.41 -4.83 -4.56
C VAL A 100 6.67 -5.33 -3.88
N LEU A 101 7.48 -6.16 -4.54
CA LEU A 101 8.69 -6.74 -3.96
C LEU A 101 9.96 -5.97 -4.36
N GLY A 102 10.94 -5.92 -3.45
CA GLY A 102 12.29 -5.45 -3.75
C GLY A 102 13.24 -6.54 -4.28
N THR A 103 12.75 -7.79 -4.34
CA THR A 103 13.38 -8.97 -4.95
C THR A 103 12.70 -9.27 -6.28
N GLY A 104 13.15 -10.26 -7.04
CA GLY A 104 12.35 -10.79 -8.16
C GLY A 104 10.96 -11.19 -7.68
N ALA A 105 9.93 -11.05 -8.52
CA ALA A 105 8.54 -11.37 -8.17
C ALA A 105 8.34 -12.85 -7.77
N ASP A 106 9.27 -13.72 -8.14
CA ASP A 106 9.34 -15.15 -7.80
C ASP A 106 10.13 -15.43 -6.51
N VAL A 107 10.79 -14.42 -5.92
CA VAL A 107 11.64 -14.57 -4.73
C VAL A 107 10.96 -13.99 -3.50
N VAL A 108 10.44 -14.85 -2.63
CA VAL A 108 9.75 -14.45 -1.40
C VAL A 108 10.73 -13.81 -0.40
N TYR A 109 10.51 -12.54 -0.09
CA TYR A 109 11.27 -11.83 0.92
C TYR A 109 10.44 -10.71 1.58
N PRO A 110 10.37 -10.65 2.93
CA PRO A 110 10.92 -11.61 3.89
C PRO A 110 10.18 -12.96 3.84
N ARG A 111 10.76 -14.02 4.41
CA ARG A 111 10.12 -15.36 4.41
C ARG A 111 8.75 -15.36 5.07
N SER A 112 8.51 -14.48 6.04
CA SER A 112 7.22 -14.31 6.72
C SER A 112 6.09 -13.86 5.80
N SER A 113 6.39 -13.28 4.63
CA SER A 113 5.38 -12.87 3.65
C SER A 113 4.86 -14.01 2.76
N ALA A 114 5.41 -15.23 2.87
CA ALA A 114 5.06 -16.33 1.99
C ALA A 114 3.55 -16.64 1.98
N GLY A 115 2.96 -16.78 3.16
CA GLY A 115 1.52 -17.03 3.30
C GLY A 115 0.66 -15.91 2.74
N LEU A 116 1.04 -14.65 2.99
CA LEU A 116 0.35 -13.49 2.43
C LEU A 116 0.44 -13.47 0.90
N ILE A 117 1.62 -13.73 0.34
CA ILE A 117 1.82 -13.78 -1.12
C ILE A 117 0.90 -14.84 -1.74
N THR A 118 0.88 -16.06 -1.18
CA THR A 118 -0.01 -17.12 -1.66
C THR A 118 -1.46 -16.65 -1.61
N ARG A 119 -1.91 -16.11 -0.48
CA ARG A 119 -3.30 -15.66 -0.32
C ARG A 119 -3.63 -14.50 -1.26
N THR A 120 -2.69 -13.56 -1.49
CA THR A 120 -2.83 -12.48 -2.47
C THR A 120 -3.12 -13.01 -3.87
N LEU A 121 -2.36 -14.02 -4.32
CA LEU A 121 -2.57 -14.65 -5.63
C LEU A 121 -3.91 -15.38 -5.71
N ASP A 122 -4.29 -16.11 -4.66
CA ASP A 122 -5.55 -16.86 -4.58
C ASP A 122 -6.80 -15.94 -4.62
N THR A 123 -6.67 -14.69 -4.16
CA THR A 123 -7.77 -13.70 -4.15
C THR A 123 -7.80 -12.80 -5.40
N GLY A 124 -7.06 -13.14 -6.45
CA GLY A 124 -7.04 -12.38 -7.70
C GLY A 124 -6.24 -11.08 -7.63
N GLY A 125 -5.33 -10.98 -6.66
CA GLY A 125 -4.33 -9.93 -6.57
C GLY A 125 -3.08 -10.22 -7.40
N ALA A 126 -2.02 -9.43 -7.18
CA ALA A 126 -0.76 -9.56 -7.90
C ALA A 126 0.46 -9.38 -7.00
N VAL A 127 1.55 -10.00 -7.41
CA VAL A 127 2.90 -9.73 -6.93
C VAL A 127 3.67 -9.07 -8.06
N VAL A 128 4.22 -7.89 -7.82
CA VAL A 128 4.94 -7.12 -8.83
C VAL A 128 6.34 -6.75 -8.37
N SER A 129 7.28 -6.71 -9.28
CA SER A 129 8.66 -6.28 -9.05
C SER A 129 9.24 -5.59 -10.28
N ILE A 130 10.22 -4.72 -10.04
CA ILE A 130 11.09 -4.14 -11.06
C ILE A 130 12.46 -4.84 -11.13
N SER A 131 12.63 -5.86 -10.31
CA SER A 131 13.84 -6.68 -10.25
C SER A 131 13.64 -7.94 -11.08
N PRO A 132 14.65 -8.36 -11.87
CA PRO A 132 14.55 -9.57 -12.70
C PRO A 132 14.19 -10.81 -11.89
N TRP A 133 13.58 -11.78 -12.57
CA TRP A 133 13.30 -13.10 -12.00
C TRP A 133 14.53 -13.69 -11.30
N GLY A 134 14.33 -14.32 -10.15
CA GLY A 134 15.39 -14.95 -9.37
C GLY A 134 16.28 -13.96 -8.59
N MET A 135 16.09 -12.64 -8.72
CA MET A 135 16.92 -11.69 -8.00
C MET A 135 16.64 -11.70 -6.50
N GLY A 136 17.64 -12.05 -5.71
CA GLY A 136 17.59 -11.99 -4.24
C GLY A 136 17.58 -10.55 -3.70
N PRO A 137 17.43 -10.38 -2.37
CA PRO A 137 17.34 -9.06 -1.75
C PRO A 137 18.64 -8.26 -1.91
N ARG A 138 18.51 -7.02 -2.39
CA ARG A 138 19.60 -6.04 -2.55
C ARG A 138 19.19 -4.71 -1.92
N LYS A 139 20.08 -4.08 -1.14
CA LYS A 139 19.77 -2.83 -0.42
C LYS A 139 19.24 -1.73 -1.32
N PHE A 140 19.81 -1.56 -2.52
CA PHE A 140 19.42 -0.52 -3.47
C PHE A 140 18.03 -0.75 -4.10
N ALA A 141 17.55 -2.00 -4.14
CA ALA A 141 16.29 -2.34 -4.78
C ALA A 141 15.07 -1.86 -3.96
N PHE A 142 15.19 -1.76 -2.64
CA PHE A 142 14.07 -1.36 -1.78
C PHE A 142 13.64 0.10 -1.98
N PRO A 143 14.53 1.11 -2.03
CA PRO A 143 14.11 2.48 -2.34
C PRO A 143 13.52 2.61 -3.76
N ARG A 144 14.08 1.91 -4.75
CA ARG A 144 13.53 1.91 -6.12
C ARG A 144 12.12 1.30 -6.15
N ARG A 145 11.92 0.17 -5.47
CA ARG A 145 10.62 -0.47 -5.31
C ARG A 145 9.59 0.46 -4.65
N ASN A 146 9.98 1.23 -3.64
CA ASN A 146 9.09 2.13 -2.91
C ASN A 146 8.43 3.17 -3.83
N ARG A 147 9.13 3.59 -4.89
CA ARG A 147 8.56 4.49 -5.91
C ARG A 147 7.41 3.83 -6.68
N VAL A 148 7.50 2.53 -6.93
CA VAL A 148 6.41 1.78 -7.59
C VAL A 148 5.20 1.64 -6.66
N ILE A 149 5.41 1.45 -5.35
CA ILE A 149 4.31 1.47 -4.37
C ILE A 149 3.55 2.79 -4.47
N ALA A 150 4.27 3.93 -4.43
CA ALA A 150 3.67 5.25 -4.53
C ALA A 150 2.98 5.48 -5.90
N ALA A 151 3.55 4.96 -6.99
CA ALA A 151 3.01 5.16 -8.32
C ALA A 151 1.71 4.37 -8.57
N LEU A 152 1.58 3.16 -8.04
CA LEU A 152 0.42 2.30 -8.24
C LEU A 152 -0.87 2.79 -7.55
N SER A 153 -0.82 3.86 -6.76
CA SER A 153 -1.98 4.32 -5.99
C SER A 153 -2.22 5.81 -6.15
N GLN A 154 -3.44 6.24 -5.90
CA GLN A 154 -3.83 7.64 -5.87
C GLN A 154 -3.51 8.30 -4.52
N ALA A 155 -3.36 7.51 -3.47
CA ALA A 155 -3.01 7.99 -2.13
C ALA A 155 -2.08 7.01 -1.41
N LEU A 156 -1.28 7.55 -0.50
CA LEU A 156 -0.40 6.81 0.40
C LEU A 156 -0.86 7.00 1.83
N PHE A 157 -1.22 5.90 2.49
CA PHE A 157 -1.57 5.87 3.90
C PHE A 157 -0.39 5.38 4.74
N VAL A 158 0.01 6.18 5.72
CA VAL A 158 1.10 5.86 6.65
C VAL A 158 0.53 5.64 8.03
N SER A 159 0.45 4.37 8.46
CA SER A 159 -0.15 3.98 9.74
C SER A 159 0.75 4.30 10.95
N GLU A 160 2.04 4.09 10.83
CA GLU A 160 3.03 4.39 11.87
C GLU A 160 4.42 4.55 11.24
N ALA A 161 5.16 5.55 11.68
CA ALA A 161 6.55 5.74 11.28
C ALA A 161 7.37 6.42 12.38
N GLY A 162 8.50 5.83 12.74
CA GLY A 162 9.53 6.52 13.54
C GLY A 162 10.40 7.44 12.69
N MET A 163 11.37 8.10 13.31
CA MET A 163 12.41 8.88 12.63
C MET A 163 13.80 8.48 13.14
N PRO A 164 14.74 8.10 12.22
CA PRO A 164 14.59 7.94 10.77
C PRO A 164 13.79 6.69 10.38
N SER A 165 13.13 6.68 9.21
CA SER A 165 12.36 5.55 8.72
C SER A 165 12.48 5.42 7.19
N GLY A 166 12.52 4.17 6.70
CA GLY A 166 12.41 3.87 5.26
C GLY A 166 11.06 4.24 4.64
N THR A 167 10.05 4.51 5.46
CA THR A 167 8.72 5.00 5.05
C THR A 167 8.81 6.35 4.33
N PHE A 168 9.78 7.20 4.73
CA PHE A 168 9.96 8.53 4.11
C PHE A 168 10.29 8.46 2.63
N SER A 169 11.07 7.49 2.18
CA SER A 169 11.36 7.36 0.74
C SER A 169 10.13 7.05 -0.10
N THR A 170 9.11 6.39 0.47
CA THR A 170 7.83 6.17 -0.21
C THR A 170 6.96 7.43 -0.14
N ALA A 171 6.97 8.13 1.00
CA ALA A 171 6.23 9.38 1.18
C ALA A 171 6.75 10.49 0.25
N GLU A 172 8.07 10.63 0.11
CA GLU A 172 8.71 11.53 -0.83
C GLU A 172 8.29 11.21 -2.28
N ALA A 173 8.36 9.93 -2.67
CA ALA A 173 7.93 9.52 -4.01
C ALA A 173 6.43 9.77 -4.25
N ALA A 174 5.58 9.63 -3.24
CA ALA A 174 4.16 9.95 -3.33
C ALA A 174 3.93 11.45 -3.52
N MET A 175 4.65 12.29 -2.79
CA MET A 175 4.59 13.75 -2.95
C MET A 175 5.08 14.20 -4.34
N ASP A 176 6.18 13.63 -4.83
CA ASP A 176 6.72 13.93 -6.16
C ASP A 176 5.73 13.60 -7.29
N LEU A 177 4.89 12.58 -7.08
CA LEU A 177 3.83 12.15 -7.99
C LEU A 177 2.49 12.87 -7.76
N GLY A 178 2.42 13.84 -6.82
CA GLY A 178 1.17 14.52 -6.47
C GLY A 178 0.12 13.60 -5.85
N ARG A 179 0.54 12.46 -5.24
CA ARG A 179 -0.37 11.56 -4.54
C ARG A 179 -0.76 12.16 -3.20
N GLU A 180 -2.00 11.92 -2.79
CA GLU A 180 -2.43 12.37 -1.49
C GLU A 180 -1.75 11.57 -0.37
N LEU A 181 -1.22 12.27 0.62
CA LEU A 181 -0.54 11.66 1.75
C LEU A 181 -1.47 11.69 2.97
N LEU A 182 -1.82 10.51 3.49
CA LEU A 182 -2.65 10.31 4.67
C LEU A 182 -1.77 9.79 5.79
N ALA A 183 -1.83 10.38 6.97
CA ALA A 183 -1.02 9.97 8.10
C ALA A 183 -1.80 10.00 9.40
N VAL A 184 -1.52 9.05 10.29
CA VAL A 184 -2.22 8.90 11.57
C VAL A 184 -1.42 9.54 12.68
N PRO A 185 -2.03 10.42 13.50
CA PRO A 185 -1.34 11.04 14.62
C PRO A 185 -1.07 10.02 15.72
N GLY A 186 -0.04 10.27 16.50
CA GLY A 186 0.24 9.48 17.68
C GLY A 186 0.86 10.33 18.77
N SER A 187 1.19 9.70 19.90
CA SER A 187 1.78 10.40 21.03
C SER A 187 3.07 11.12 20.64
N ILE A 188 3.20 12.39 21.01
CA ILE A 188 4.43 13.17 20.83
C ILE A 188 5.61 12.62 21.65
N LEU A 189 5.32 11.78 22.65
CA LEU A 189 6.32 11.12 23.50
C LEU A 189 6.76 9.76 22.93
N SER A 190 6.03 9.22 21.94
CA SER A 190 6.34 7.93 21.30
C SER A 190 7.30 8.11 20.12
N PRO A 191 8.48 7.46 20.15
CA PRO A 191 9.39 7.48 19.02
C PRO A 191 8.77 6.92 17.73
N GLU A 192 7.83 5.98 17.85
CA GLU A 192 7.16 5.30 16.75
C GLU A 192 6.21 6.24 15.96
N SER A 193 5.71 7.31 16.62
CA SER A 193 4.79 8.29 16.00
C SER A 193 5.49 9.54 15.45
N ARG A 194 6.78 9.70 15.69
CA ARG A 194 7.50 10.92 15.27
C ARG A 194 7.43 11.17 13.78
N GLY A 195 7.48 10.10 12.97
CA GLY A 195 7.45 10.21 11.51
C GLY A 195 6.08 10.60 11.00
N THR A 196 5.00 9.98 11.48
CA THR A 196 3.63 10.33 11.06
C THR A 196 3.25 11.73 11.53
N ASN A 197 3.60 12.12 12.77
CA ASN A 197 3.40 13.47 13.26
C ASN A 197 4.17 14.51 12.42
N TYR A 198 5.41 14.18 11.98
CA TYR A 198 6.18 15.03 11.08
C TYR A 198 5.50 15.18 9.72
N LEU A 199 5.01 14.09 9.12
CA LEU A 199 4.28 14.15 7.84
C LEU A 199 3.03 15.03 7.95
N ILE A 200 2.25 14.90 9.02
CA ILE A 200 1.07 15.74 9.29
C ILE A 200 1.46 17.22 9.40
N ALA A 201 2.50 17.53 10.17
CA ALA A 201 3.01 18.89 10.32
C ALA A 201 3.50 19.51 8.99
N ASN A 202 3.83 18.66 7.99
CA ASN A 202 4.28 19.06 6.66
C ASN A 202 3.22 18.85 5.57
N GLY A 203 1.94 18.79 5.93
CA GLY A 203 0.82 18.85 4.99
C GLY A 203 0.15 17.52 4.66
N ALA A 204 0.56 16.41 5.26
CA ALA A 204 -0.22 15.18 5.13
C ALA A 204 -1.61 15.35 5.78
N CYS A 205 -2.63 14.80 5.15
CA CYS A 205 -3.98 14.75 5.71
C CYS A 205 -3.97 13.94 7.02
N CYS A 206 -4.41 14.55 8.09
CA CYS A 206 -4.48 13.92 9.41
C CYS A 206 -5.70 12.99 9.48
N ILE A 207 -5.47 11.73 9.73
CA ILE A 207 -6.50 10.70 9.91
C ILE A 207 -6.65 10.42 11.40
N VAL A 208 -7.78 10.77 11.96
CA VAL A 208 -8.00 10.73 13.42
C VAL A 208 -8.89 9.59 13.89
N ASP A 209 -9.72 9.04 13.00
CA ASP A 209 -10.69 7.97 13.26
C ASP A 209 -11.07 7.23 11.96
N GLU A 210 -11.95 6.24 12.07
CA GLU A 210 -12.45 5.47 10.93
C GLU A 210 -13.24 6.34 9.95
N GLU A 211 -14.09 7.26 10.45
CA GLU A 211 -14.86 8.19 9.62
C GLU A 211 -13.94 9.06 8.74
N SER A 212 -12.81 9.51 9.27
CA SER A 212 -11.83 10.28 8.50
C SER A 212 -11.12 9.46 7.41
N ILE A 213 -10.96 8.12 7.59
CA ILE A 213 -10.50 7.22 6.54
C ILE A 213 -11.55 7.11 5.44
N GLU A 214 -12.82 6.85 5.81
CA GLU A 214 -13.95 6.75 4.88
C GLU A 214 -14.12 8.02 4.06
N MET A 215 -14.07 9.18 4.71
CA MET A 215 -14.16 10.49 4.05
C MET A 215 -13.01 10.71 3.06
N ALA A 216 -11.78 10.37 3.45
CA ALA A 216 -10.62 10.50 2.56
C ALA A 216 -10.75 9.57 1.34
N ILE A 217 -11.14 8.31 1.54
CA ILE A 217 -11.35 7.34 0.46
C ILE A 217 -12.48 7.80 -0.46
N SER A 218 -13.63 8.22 0.09
CA SER A 218 -14.75 8.71 -0.71
C SER A 218 -14.36 9.92 -1.56
N ARG A 219 -13.61 10.85 -1.01
CA ARG A 219 -13.14 12.03 -1.71
C ARG A 219 -12.13 11.70 -2.83
N ILE A 220 -11.19 10.80 -2.56
CA ILE A 220 -10.11 10.47 -3.51
C ILE A 220 -10.61 9.60 -4.65
N TYR A 221 -11.47 8.63 -4.35
CA TYR A 221 -11.90 7.61 -5.31
C TYR A 221 -13.33 7.83 -5.85
N GLY A 222 -14.06 8.83 -5.35
CA GLY A 222 -15.44 9.09 -5.77
C GLY A 222 -16.41 7.99 -5.34
N THR A 223 -16.07 7.18 -4.34
CA THR A 223 -16.90 6.08 -3.85
C THR A 223 -17.85 6.58 -2.76
N CYS A 224 -19.12 6.16 -2.81
CA CYS A 224 -20.07 6.43 -1.73
C CYS A 224 -20.05 5.24 -0.77
N LEU A 225 -19.36 5.38 0.36
CA LEU A 225 -19.50 4.44 1.47
C LEU A 225 -20.85 4.71 2.13
N LEU A 226 -21.76 3.75 2.08
CA LEU A 226 -23.04 3.84 2.78
C LEU A 226 -22.74 3.80 4.28
N TYR A 227 -23.03 4.89 4.99
CA TYR A 227 -22.97 4.94 6.44
C TYR A 227 -23.90 3.86 7.01
N THR A 228 -23.33 2.74 7.47
CA THR A 228 -24.09 1.65 8.10
C THR A 228 -24.14 1.77 9.62
N SER A 229 -23.43 2.75 10.21
CA SER A 229 -23.47 3.01 11.64
C SER A 229 -24.34 4.21 11.93
N PRO A 230 -25.30 4.14 12.86
CA PRO A 230 -26.05 5.31 13.31
C PRO A 230 -25.09 6.31 13.94
N SER A 231 -25.13 7.54 13.44
CA SER A 231 -24.35 8.64 14.00
C SER A 231 -24.61 8.76 15.52
N PRO A 232 -23.57 8.95 16.35
CA PRO A 232 -23.78 9.23 17.79
C PRO A 232 -24.64 10.48 18.07
N ARG A 233 -24.96 11.25 17.02
CA ARG A 233 -25.77 12.46 17.08
C ARG A 233 -27.25 12.22 16.78
N ASP A 234 -27.67 11.02 16.41
CA ASP A 234 -29.07 10.72 16.24
C ASP A 234 -29.73 10.70 17.63
N PRO A 235 -30.70 11.56 17.90
CA PRO A 235 -31.37 11.56 19.20
C PRO A 235 -32.08 10.23 19.37
N LYS A 236 -31.80 9.57 20.50
CA LYS A 236 -32.55 8.38 20.89
C LYS A 236 -34.03 8.78 20.99
N THR A 237 -34.85 8.32 20.05
CA THR A 237 -36.31 8.30 20.16
C THR A 237 -36.73 7.31 21.23
#